data_33d213febc4053017c90eb678e74378f
#
_entry.id   33d213febc4053017c90eb678e74378f
#
_cell.length_a   1.000
_cell.length_b   1.000
_cell.length_c   1.000
_cell.angle_alpha   90.00
_cell.angle_beta   90.00
_cell.angle_gamma   90.00
#
_symmetry.space_group_name_H-M   'P 1'
#
loop_
_entity.id
_entity.type
_entity.pdbx_description
1 polymer ?
#
loop_
_entity_poly.entity_id
_entity_poly.type
_entity_poly.pdbx_seq_one_letter_code
_entity_poly.pdbx_strand_id
1 'polypeptide(L)'
;MMRTLVIRHLLLLLLLLLQPLQLQGGALQFSSFGNISEEFLEYLEEVMGTGPTRPPTQKKILQMFIAEPERPLLDWDYCSSEMMMRNVHYRFQCVTKHYFLCVSYEYLKMLCSMSVALCKNGTRRCRLSSHKIEGVYCNLTEGDRMPNCHYETIYRKGHALITCRWKKETREFIPDGVDDIVLLD
;
A
#
# COMPACT_ATOMS: atom_id res chain seq x y z
N MET A 1 -28.24 -63.39 -31.82
CA MET A 1 -28.79 -62.36 -30.89
C MET A 1 -27.79 -61.84 -29.88
N MET A 2 -26.76 -62.51 -29.42
CA MET A 2 -25.77 -61.96 -28.43
C MET A 2 -24.85 -60.89 -28.97
N ARG A 3 -24.44 -60.88 -30.22
CA ARG A 3 -23.54 -59.91 -30.82
C ARG A 3 -24.14 -58.50 -30.88
N THR A 4 -25.39 -58.32 -31.09
CA THR A 4 -26.08 -57.02 -31.16
C THR A 4 -26.28 -56.42 -29.81
N LEU A 5 -26.40 -57.17 -28.72
CA LEU A 5 -26.49 -56.67 -27.36
C LEU A 5 -25.15 -56.14 -26.87
N VAL A 6 -24.05 -56.80 -27.17
CA VAL A 6 -22.70 -56.35 -26.79
C VAL A 6 -22.33 -55.07 -27.50
N ILE A 7 -22.65 -54.93 -28.79
CA ILE A 7 -22.40 -53.73 -29.57
C ILE A 7 -23.19 -52.53 -29.01
N ARG A 8 -24.45 -52.73 -28.60
CA ARG A 8 -25.26 -51.68 -27.97
C ARG A 8 -24.71 -51.21 -26.62
N HIS A 9 -24.20 -52.15 -25.81
CA HIS A 9 -23.59 -51.78 -24.52
C HIS A 9 -22.25 -51.06 -24.72
N LEU A 10 -21.44 -51.45 -25.71
CA LEU A 10 -20.21 -50.77 -26.04
C LEU A 10 -20.46 -49.34 -26.55
N LEU A 11 -21.49 -49.14 -27.38
CA LEU A 11 -21.89 -47.83 -27.87
C LEU A 11 -22.42 -46.91 -26.74
N LEU A 12 -23.17 -47.45 -25.79
CA LEU A 12 -23.64 -46.71 -24.64
C LEU A 12 -22.50 -46.31 -23.71
N LEU A 13 -21.51 -47.17 -23.48
CA LEU A 13 -20.30 -46.87 -22.74
C LEU A 13 -19.45 -45.79 -23.43
N LEU A 14 -19.34 -45.87 -24.76
CA LEU A 14 -18.61 -44.86 -25.54
C LEU A 14 -19.31 -43.49 -25.50
N LEU A 15 -20.65 -43.50 -25.55
CA LEU A 15 -21.45 -42.26 -25.41
C LEU A 15 -21.34 -41.64 -23.99
N LEU A 16 -21.22 -42.45 -22.96
CA LEU A 16 -20.97 -41.97 -21.59
C LEU A 16 -19.56 -41.43 -21.42
N LEU A 17 -18.57 -41.98 -22.14
CA LEU A 17 -17.19 -41.49 -22.14
C LEU A 17 -16.99 -40.22 -23.00
N LEU A 18 -17.90 -39.99 -23.97
CA LEU A 18 -17.91 -38.81 -24.85
C LEU A 18 -18.79 -37.69 -24.32
N GLN A 19 -19.39 -37.83 -23.13
CA GLN A 19 -19.97 -36.67 -22.48
C GLN A 19 -18.85 -35.66 -22.25
N PRO A 20 -18.92 -34.46 -22.87
CA PRO A 20 -17.97 -33.43 -22.51
C PRO A 20 -18.08 -33.27 -20.99
N LEU A 21 -16.96 -33.47 -20.28
CA LEU A 21 -16.77 -32.90 -18.98
C LEU A 21 -17.16 -31.41 -19.15
N GLN A 22 -18.41 -31.12 -18.90
CA GLN A 22 -18.77 -29.76 -18.57
C GLN A 22 -17.94 -29.46 -17.31
N LEU A 23 -16.69 -29.04 -17.52
CA LEU A 23 -16.06 -28.10 -16.63
C LEU A 23 -17.12 -27.05 -16.48
N GLN A 24 -17.96 -27.22 -15.46
CA GLN A 24 -18.58 -26.10 -14.81
C GLN A 24 -17.37 -25.22 -14.45
N GLY A 25 -17.02 -24.31 -15.37
CA GLY A 25 -16.31 -23.13 -15.06
C GLY A 25 -17.16 -22.45 -14.00
N GLY A 26 -17.03 -22.94 -12.77
CA GLY A 26 -17.37 -22.19 -11.61
C GLY A 26 -16.50 -20.96 -11.77
N ALA A 27 -17.05 -19.91 -12.40
CA ALA A 27 -16.65 -18.57 -12.06
C ALA A 27 -16.71 -18.62 -10.54
N LEU A 28 -15.52 -18.71 -9.92
CA LEU A 28 -15.37 -18.49 -8.49
C LEU A 28 -16.09 -17.18 -8.26
N GLN A 29 -17.36 -17.27 -7.89
CA GLN A 29 -18.11 -16.15 -7.40
C GLN A 29 -17.39 -15.73 -6.14
N PHE A 30 -16.49 -14.77 -6.33
CA PHE A 30 -15.77 -14.06 -5.29
C PHE A 30 -16.75 -13.25 -4.37
N SER A 31 -18.03 -13.56 -4.47
CA SER A 31 -19.11 -12.90 -3.72
C SER A 31 -19.29 -13.43 -2.28
N SER A 32 -18.45 -14.37 -1.81
CA SER A 32 -18.56 -14.91 -0.44
C SER A 32 -17.34 -14.61 0.44
N PHE A 33 -16.49 -13.66 0.09
CA PHE A 33 -15.54 -13.10 1.04
C PHE A 33 -16.22 -11.99 1.87
N GLY A 34 -17.36 -12.31 2.43
CA GLY A 34 -17.94 -11.51 3.48
C GLY A 34 -16.96 -11.46 4.65
N ASN A 35 -16.34 -10.30 4.86
CA ASN A 35 -15.50 -9.98 6.01
C ASN A 35 -14.02 -10.41 5.95
N ILE A 36 -13.36 -10.25 4.80
CA ILE A 36 -11.89 -10.20 4.81
C ILE A 36 -11.49 -8.93 5.56
N SER A 37 -10.66 -9.08 6.60
CA SER A 37 -10.19 -7.92 7.36
C SER A 37 -9.43 -6.96 6.45
N GLU A 38 -9.59 -5.66 6.69
CA GLU A 38 -8.89 -4.60 5.95
C GLU A 38 -7.36 -4.82 5.99
N GLU A 39 -6.84 -5.32 7.13
CA GLU A 39 -5.44 -5.68 7.32
C GLU A 39 -4.97 -6.81 6.39
N PHE A 40 -5.81 -7.81 6.14
CA PHE A 40 -5.45 -8.90 5.21
C PHE A 40 -5.41 -8.42 3.75
N LEU A 41 -6.28 -7.49 3.39
CA LEU A 41 -6.28 -6.89 2.05
C LEU A 41 -5.07 -5.96 1.85
N GLU A 42 -4.67 -5.21 2.87
CA GLU A 42 -3.42 -4.45 2.86
C GLU A 42 -2.21 -5.40 2.71
N TYR A 43 -2.20 -6.52 3.44
CA TYR A 43 -1.16 -7.54 3.31
C TYR A 43 -1.09 -8.12 1.89
N LEU A 44 -2.22 -8.45 1.27
CA LEU A 44 -2.25 -8.95 -0.11
C LEU A 44 -1.74 -7.93 -1.13
N GLU A 45 -2.11 -6.65 -0.96
CA GLU A 45 -1.61 -5.57 -1.82
C GLU A 45 -0.10 -5.39 -1.65
N GLU A 46 0.39 -5.42 -0.41
CA GLU A 46 1.80 -5.21 -0.09
C GLU A 46 2.68 -6.37 -0.55
N VAL A 47 2.29 -7.61 -0.28
CA VAL A 47 3.12 -8.81 -0.54
C VAL A 47 2.92 -9.34 -1.95
N MET A 48 1.68 -9.44 -2.39
CA MET A 48 1.32 -10.06 -3.67
C MET A 48 1.17 -9.04 -4.80
N GLY A 49 1.02 -7.77 -4.47
CA GLY A 49 0.68 -6.72 -5.44
C GLY A 49 -0.67 -6.96 -6.11
N THR A 50 -1.54 -7.72 -5.45
CA THR A 50 -2.87 -8.08 -5.92
C THR A 50 -3.93 -7.51 -5.00
N GLY A 51 -5.09 -7.26 -5.53
CA GLY A 51 -6.22 -6.71 -4.80
C GLY A 51 -6.62 -5.32 -5.29
N PRO A 52 -7.76 -4.81 -4.83
CA PRO A 52 -8.20 -3.47 -5.19
C PRO A 52 -7.29 -2.44 -4.52
N THR A 53 -6.83 -1.45 -5.30
CA THR A 53 -6.12 -0.28 -4.78
C THR A 53 -7.02 0.44 -3.77
N ARG A 54 -6.65 0.40 -2.50
CA ARG A 54 -7.41 1.03 -1.42
C ARG A 54 -6.68 2.24 -0.87
N PRO A 55 -7.41 3.24 -0.37
CA PRO A 55 -6.79 4.25 0.47
C PRO A 55 -6.23 3.58 1.74
N PRO A 56 -5.05 4.01 2.24
CA PRO A 56 -4.47 3.44 3.45
C PRO A 56 -5.39 3.64 4.66
N THR A 57 -5.35 2.71 5.62
CA THR A 57 -6.01 2.87 6.92
C THR A 57 -5.31 3.93 7.76
N GLN A 58 -6.00 4.47 8.77
CA GLN A 58 -5.38 5.35 9.76
C GLN A 58 -4.15 4.70 10.41
N LYS A 59 -4.27 3.41 10.79
CA LYS A 59 -3.16 2.63 11.37
C LYS A 59 -1.95 2.60 10.43
N LYS A 60 -2.20 2.37 9.13
CA LYS A 60 -1.13 2.36 8.12
C LYS A 60 -0.48 3.73 7.95
N ILE A 61 -1.26 4.81 7.95
CA ILE A 61 -0.73 6.18 7.87
C ILE A 61 0.14 6.51 9.08
N LEU A 62 -0.31 6.16 10.29
CA LEU A 62 0.48 6.31 11.52
C LEU A 62 1.80 5.54 11.43
N GLN A 63 1.73 4.30 11.01
CA GLN A 63 2.90 3.44 10.85
C GLN A 63 3.87 3.95 9.78
N MET A 64 3.36 4.42 8.66
CA MET A 64 4.18 4.76 7.50
C MET A 64 4.75 6.18 7.56
N PHE A 65 4.03 7.16 8.11
CA PHE A 65 4.39 8.57 7.88
C PHE A 65 4.59 9.39 9.14
N ILE A 66 4.14 8.92 10.32
CA ILE A 66 4.27 9.69 11.56
C ILE A 66 5.49 9.22 12.34
N ALA A 67 6.37 10.18 12.66
CA ALA A 67 7.57 9.91 13.44
C ALA A 67 7.23 9.40 14.85
N GLU A 68 8.09 8.53 15.39
CA GLU A 68 7.97 8.05 16.76
C GLU A 68 8.25 9.21 17.75
N PRO A 69 7.28 9.59 18.60
CA PRO A 69 7.42 10.76 19.46
C PRO A 69 8.53 10.63 20.48
N GLU A 70 8.85 9.41 20.92
CA GLU A 70 9.85 9.17 21.96
C GLU A 70 11.27 9.03 21.42
N ARG A 71 11.42 8.96 20.10
CA ARG A 71 12.71 8.77 19.45
C ARG A 71 13.23 10.08 18.87
N PRO A 72 14.49 10.51 19.22
CA PRO A 72 15.06 11.73 18.66
C PRO A 72 15.21 11.66 17.13
N LEU A 73 14.70 12.67 16.42
CA LEU A 73 14.81 12.76 14.96
C LEU A 73 16.26 12.93 14.45
N LEU A 74 17.17 13.30 15.32
CA LEU A 74 18.60 13.46 15.01
C LEU A 74 19.41 12.19 15.24
N ASP A 75 18.77 11.09 15.62
CA ASP A 75 19.43 9.80 15.73
C ASP A 75 19.91 9.34 14.34
N TRP A 76 21.20 9.09 14.22
CA TRP A 76 21.83 8.72 12.95
C TRP A 76 21.26 7.45 12.32
N ASP A 77 20.79 6.52 13.14
CA ASP A 77 20.21 5.23 12.73
C ASP A 77 18.66 5.28 12.66
N TYR A 78 18.06 6.45 12.82
CA TYR A 78 16.61 6.59 12.86
C TYR A 78 15.95 5.91 11.66
N CYS A 79 16.38 6.28 10.46
CA CYS A 79 15.77 5.80 9.22
C CYS A 79 15.92 4.30 9.01
N SER A 80 17.12 3.75 9.16
CA SER A 80 17.34 2.30 8.95
C SER A 80 16.51 1.47 9.92
N SER A 81 16.48 1.85 11.20
CA SER A 81 15.70 1.17 12.22
C SER A 81 14.21 1.31 12.01
N GLU A 82 13.69 2.53 11.79
CA GLU A 82 12.24 2.75 11.62
C GLU A 82 11.70 2.11 10.34
N MET A 83 12.42 2.21 9.23
CA MET A 83 12.05 1.56 7.97
C MET A 83 11.91 0.04 8.15
N MET A 84 12.84 -0.58 8.88
CA MET A 84 12.82 -2.01 9.17
C MET A 84 11.71 -2.38 10.16
N MET A 85 11.64 -1.71 11.33
CA MET A 85 10.66 -2.03 12.37
C MET A 85 9.21 -1.83 11.92
N ARG A 86 8.95 -0.83 11.09
CA ARG A 86 7.63 -0.50 10.57
C ARG A 86 7.32 -1.18 9.26
N ASN A 87 8.23 -2.03 8.77
CA ASN A 87 8.07 -2.79 7.53
C ASN A 87 7.76 -1.89 6.32
N VAL A 88 8.55 -0.80 6.18
CA VAL A 88 8.37 0.18 5.09
C VAL A 88 9.12 -0.30 3.85
N HIS A 89 8.41 -0.87 2.91
CA HIS A 89 8.98 -1.40 1.67
C HIS A 89 7.92 -1.42 0.55
N TYR A 90 8.34 -1.70 -0.66
CA TYR A 90 7.45 -2.02 -1.77
C TYR A 90 7.77 -3.43 -2.29
N ARG A 91 6.89 -4.41 -2.00
CA ARG A 91 7.10 -5.83 -2.38
C ARG A 91 8.48 -6.37 -1.93
N PHE A 92 8.84 -6.11 -0.69
CA PHE A 92 10.15 -6.40 -0.10
C PHE A 92 11.34 -5.65 -0.73
N GLN A 93 11.13 -4.80 -1.71
CA GLN A 93 12.19 -3.93 -2.23
C GLN A 93 12.36 -2.71 -1.35
N CYS A 94 13.61 -2.29 -1.16
CA CYS A 94 13.91 -1.05 -0.45
C CYS A 94 13.29 0.14 -1.17
N VAL A 95 12.54 0.99 -0.46
CA VAL A 95 12.10 2.27 -1.02
C VAL A 95 13.26 3.25 -1.06
N THR A 96 13.45 3.93 -2.17
CA THR A 96 14.60 4.84 -2.35
C THR A 96 14.52 6.09 -1.49
N LYS A 97 13.30 6.55 -1.17
CA LYS A 97 13.03 7.79 -0.41
C LYS A 97 11.81 7.60 0.46
N HIS A 98 11.91 8.07 1.70
CA HIS A 98 10.78 8.07 2.62
C HIS A 98 10.84 9.25 3.57
N TYR A 99 9.70 9.61 4.18
CA TYR A 99 9.59 10.71 5.14
C TYR A 99 8.79 10.28 6.36
N PHE A 100 9.33 10.55 7.55
CA PHE A 100 8.57 10.51 8.79
C PHE A 100 8.39 11.93 9.31
N LEU A 101 7.14 12.29 9.65
CA LEU A 101 6.75 13.65 10.07
C LEU A 101 6.40 13.67 11.55
N CYS A 102 6.89 14.67 12.27
CA CYS A 102 6.55 14.89 13.67
C CYS A 102 5.23 15.68 13.76
N VAL A 103 4.11 15.02 13.46
CA VAL A 103 2.76 15.61 13.47
C VAL A 103 1.73 14.55 13.90
N SER A 104 0.52 15.00 14.27
CA SER A 104 -0.59 14.07 14.51
C SER A 104 -1.26 13.64 13.21
N TYR A 105 -1.97 12.51 13.27
CA TYR A 105 -2.81 12.05 12.17
C TYR A 105 -3.89 13.07 11.80
N GLU A 106 -4.52 13.68 12.81
CA GLU A 106 -5.58 14.69 12.63
C GLU A 106 -5.05 15.88 11.86
N TYR A 107 -3.81 16.29 12.13
CA TYR A 107 -3.16 17.38 11.38
C TYR A 107 -2.95 16.99 9.92
N LEU A 108 -2.42 15.79 9.62
CA LEU A 108 -2.28 15.30 8.24
C LEU A 108 -3.62 15.24 7.52
N LYS A 109 -4.67 14.75 8.22
CA LYS A 109 -6.02 14.68 7.67
C LYS A 109 -6.58 16.07 7.36
N MET A 110 -6.35 17.02 8.24
CA MET A 110 -6.76 18.42 8.02
C MET A 110 -6.05 19.02 6.79
N LEU A 111 -4.79 18.69 6.55
CA LEU A 111 -4.06 19.16 5.37
C LEU A 111 -4.73 18.71 4.07
N CYS A 112 -5.39 17.55 4.04
CA CYS A 112 -6.08 17.05 2.86
C CYS A 112 -7.29 17.91 2.44
N SER A 113 -7.82 18.75 3.33
CA SER A 113 -8.85 19.76 3.01
C SER A 113 -8.30 21.13 2.57
N MET A 114 -6.98 21.31 2.62
CA MET A 114 -6.33 22.56 2.19
C MET A 114 -6.27 22.67 0.65
N SER A 115 -5.84 23.85 0.18
CA SER A 115 -5.68 24.12 -1.24
C SER A 115 -4.68 23.18 -1.91
N VAL A 116 -4.95 22.83 -3.18
CA VAL A 116 -4.07 22.01 -4.00
C VAL A 116 -2.77 22.75 -4.30
N ALA A 117 -1.65 22.09 -4.08
CA ALA A 117 -0.32 22.56 -4.40
C ALA A 117 0.37 21.66 -5.45
N LEU A 118 1.44 22.15 -6.04
CA LEU A 118 2.31 21.34 -6.89
C LEU A 118 3.15 20.40 -6.04
N CYS A 119 3.16 19.13 -6.40
CA CYS A 119 4.14 18.18 -5.89
C CYS A 119 5.52 18.47 -6.49
N LYS A 120 6.57 17.90 -5.93
CA LYS A 120 7.95 18.04 -6.41
C LYS A 120 8.12 17.63 -7.89
N ASN A 121 7.35 16.67 -8.35
CA ASN A 121 7.31 16.22 -9.74
C ASN A 121 6.45 17.11 -10.66
N GLY A 122 5.95 18.25 -10.19
CA GLY A 122 5.13 19.20 -10.95
C GLY A 122 3.66 18.82 -11.08
N THR A 123 3.19 17.72 -10.53
CA THR A 123 1.77 17.36 -10.58
C THR A 123 0.96 18.16 -9.54
N ARG A 124 -0.26 18.58 -9.91
CA ARG A 124 -1.18 19.31 -9.01
C ARG A 124 -2.03 18.35 -8.19
N ARG A 125 -1.45 17.68 -7.21
CA ARG A 125 -2.19 16.78 -6.32
C ARG A 125 -1.72 16.80 -4.87
N CYS A 126 -0.71 17.61 -4.56
CA CYS A 126 -0.22 17.76 -3.21
C CYS A 126 -1.02 18.81 -2.43
N ARG A 127 -0.84 18.77 -1.11
CA ARG A 127 -1.28 19.78 -0.14
C ARG A 127 -0.06 20.26 0.59
N LEU A 128 0.05 21.56 0.77
CA LEU A 128 1.17 22.18 1.48
C LEU A 128 0.74 22.50 2.91
N SER A 129 1.57 22.13 3.89
CA SER A 129 1.31 22.50 5.28
C SER A 129 1.40 24.03 5.47
N SER A 130 0.48 24.59 6.26
CA SER A 130 0.46 26.02 6.59
C SER A 130 1.60 26.44 7.51
N HIS A 131 2.11 25.51 8.31
CA HIS A 131 3.19 25.74 9.26
C HIS A 131 4.39 24.85 8.91
N LYS A 132 5.59 25.33 9.31
CA LYS A 132 6.79 24.49 9.23
C LYS A 132 6.66 23.36 10.24
N ILE A 133 6.91 22.14 9.79
CA ILE A 133 6.92 20.92 10.60
C ILE A 133 8.31 20.32 10.61
N GLU A 134 8.57 19.51 11.60
CA GLU A 134 9.80 18.74 11.72
C GLU A 134 9.57 17.33 11.22
N GLY A 135 10.63 16.72 10.70
CA GLY A 135 10.61 15.35 10.26
C GLY A 135 11.99 14.89 9.82
N VAL A 136 12.06 13.67 9.35
CA VAL A 136 13.26 13.08 8.77
C VAL A 136 13.00 12.63 7.35
N TYR A 137 13.98 12.87 6.51
CA TYR A 137 14.07 12.31 5.16
C TYR A 137 15.02 11.13 5.20
N CYS A 138 14.50 9.97 4.84
CA CYS A 138 15.22 8.72 4.74
C CYS A 138 15.63 8.51 3.28
N ASN A 139 16.92 8.52 3.01
CA ASN A 139 17.50 8.31 1.69
C ASN A 139 18.22 6.97 1.66
N LEU A 140 17.82 6.07 0.76
CA LEU A 140 18.47 4.76 0.62
C LEU A 140 19.93 4.94 0.18
N THR A 141 20.85 4.39 0.94
CA THR A 141 22.29 4.41 0.66
C THR A 141 22.82 3.06 0.18
N GLU A 142 22.23 1.96 0.68
CA GLU A 142 22.68 0.62 0.37
C GLU A 142 21.53 -0.38 0.50
N GLY A 143 21.61 -1.48 -0.27
CA GLY A 143 20.64 -2.57 -0.26
C GLY A 143 19.53 -2.38 -1.32
N ASP A 144 18.90 -3.49 -1.69
CA ASP A 144 17.83 -3.55 -2.67
C ASP A 144 16.57 -4.22 -2.11
N ARG A 145 16.73 -5.09 -1.09
CA ARG A 145 15.63 -5.85 -0.49
C ARG A 145 15.73 -5.93 1.02
N MET A 146 14.55 -5.90 1.66
CA MET A 146 14.44 -6.14 3.10
C MET A 146 15.01 -7.52 3.48
N PRO A 147 15.70 -7.64 4.62
CA PRO A 147 15.93 -6.60 5.63
C PRO A 147 17.20 -5.74 5.39
N ASN A 148 17.90 -5.90 4.27
CA ASN A 148 19.22 -5.31 4.01
C ASN A 148 19.11 -3.90 3.40
N CYS A 149 18.17 -3.10 3.85
CA CYS A 149 18.00 -1.71 3.42
C CYS A 149 18.67 -0.76 4.43
N HIS A 150 19.64 0.02 4.00
CA HIS A 150 20.32 1.00 4.81
C HIS A 150 20.00 2.41 4.34
N TYR A 151 19.72 3.29 5.29
CA TYR A 151 19.26 4.65 4.99
C TYR A 151 20.08 5.68 5.74
N GLU A 152 20.39 6.76 5.04
CA GLU A 152 20.84 7.99 5.64
C GLU A 152 19.65 8.73 6.29
N THR A 153 19.85 9.22 7.52
CA THR A 153 18.86 10.01 8.26
C THR A 153 19.16 11.49 8.08
N ILE A 154 18.25 12.23 7.46
CA ILE A 154 18.40 13.67 7.22
C ILE A 154 17.24 14.40 7.90
N TYR A 155 17.55 15.08 9.01
CA TYR A 155 16.58 15.95 9.66
C TYR A 155 16.16 17.11 8.76
N ARG A 156 14.86 17.40 8.73
CA ARG A 156 14.29 18.51 7.98
C ARG A 156 13.26 19.28 8.80
N LYS A 157 13.26 20.59 8.63
CA LYS A 157 12.24 21.48 9.18
C LYS A 157 11.75 22.41 8.09
N GLY A 158 10.50 22.25 7.66
CA GLY A 158 9.95 22.99 6.53
C GLY A 158 8.46 22.71 6.35
N HIS A 159 7.93 23.11 5.20
CA HIS A 159 6.54 22.85 4.86
C HIS A 159 6.42 21.48 4.21
N ALA A 160 5.56 20.61 4.75
CA ALA A 160 5.33 19.31 4.17
C ALA A 160 4.42 19.39 2.94
N LEU A 161 4.83 18.71 1.89
CA LEU A 161 3.99 18.38 0.74
C LEU A 161 3.45 16.97 0.93
N ILE A 162 2.15 16.84 1.10
CA ILE A 162 1.49 15.54 1.25
C ILE A 162 0.57 15.25 0.10
N THR A 163 0.44 13.99 -0.27
CA THR A 163 -0.57 13.49 -1.21
C THR A 163 -1.79 13.02 -0.45
N CYS A 164 -2.96 13.20 -1.05
CA CYS A 164 -4.22 12.78 -0.46
C CYS A 164 -5.04 12.03 -1.49
N ARG A 165 -5.72 10.97 -1.03
CA ARG A 165 -6.57 10.12 -1.84
C ARG A 165 -8.02 10.21 -1.37
N TRP A 166 -8.96 10.19 -2.33
CA TRP A 166 -10.38 10.16 -2.02
C TRP A 166 -10.80 8.79 -1.50
N LYS A 167 -11.37 8.76 -0.30
CA LYS A 167 -11.98 7.57 0.31
C LYS A 167 -13.48 7.59 0.08
N LYS A 168 -13.97 6.66 -0.75
CA LYS A 168 -15.38 6.62 -1.18
C LYS A 168 -16.34 6.33 -0.03
N GLU A 169 -15.92 5.47 0.92
CA GLU A 169 -16.71 4.99 2.04
C GLU A 169 -17.07 6.14 3.00
N THR A 170 -16.10 7.01 3.28
CA THR A 170 -16.27 8.15 4.21
C THR A 170 -16.52 9.48 3.48
N ARG A 171 -16.41 9.49 2.14
CA ARG A 171 -16.54 10.68 1.29
C ARG A 171 -15.60 11.82 1.71
N GLU A 172 -14.37 11.50 1.99
CA GLU A 172 -13.34 12.46 2.40
C GLU A 172 -12.01 12.18 1.72
N PHE A 173 -11.14 13.20 1.67
CA PHE A 173 -9.74 13.00 1.32
C PHE A 173 -8.97 12.59 2.57
N ILE A 174 -8.14 11.56 2.43
CA ILE A 174 -7.24 11.08 3.48
C ILE A 174 -5.79 11.13 3.01
N PRO A 175 -4.83 11.32 3.92
CA PRO A 175 -3.41 11.27 3.56
C PRO A 175 -3.05 9.90 2.99
N ASP A 176 -2.25 9.86 1.92
CA ASP A 176 -1.76 8.60 1.35
C ASP A 176 -0.26 8.62 1.05
N GLY A 177 0.42 9.73 1.30
CA GLY A 177 1.87 9.83 1.12
C GLY A 177 2.44 11.18 1.50
N VAL A 178 3.76 11.21 1.66
CA VAL A 178 4.55 12.43 1.81
C VAL A 178 5.46 12.56 0.60
N ASP A 179 5.34 13.68 -0.11
CA ASP A 179 6.11 13.96 -1.33
C ASP A 179 7.45 14.63 -1.00
N ASP A 180 7.46 15.61 -0.09
CA ASP A 180 8.67 16.30 0.37
C ASP A 180 8.42 17.13 1.65
N ILE A 181 9.50 17.60 2.26
CA ILE A 181 9.54 18.70 3.23
C ILE A 181 10.34 19.82 2.59
N VAL A 182 9.67 20.88 2.14
CA VAL A 182 10.27 21.98 1.39
C VAL A 182 10.60 23.16 2.31
N LEU A 183 11.76 23.77 2.08
CA LEU A 183 12.12 25.04 2.68
C LEU A 183 11.53 26.14 1.78
N LEU A 184 10.55 26.87 2.28
CA LEU A 184 10.07 28.08 1.65
C LEU A 184 10.73 29.25 2.39
N ASP A 185 11.43 30.07 1.65
CA ASP A 185 12.05 31.31 2.11
C ASP A 185 10.99 32.35 2.47
#